data_a4ddd416edd48e7710b1c5e1244afc81
#
_entry.id   a4ddd416edd48e7710b1c5e1244afc81
#
_cell.length_a   1.000
_cell.length_b   1.000
_cell.length_c   1.000
_cell.angle_alpha   90.00
_cell.angle_beta   90.00
_cell.angle_gamma   90.00
#
_symmetry.space_group_name_H-M   'P 1'
#
loop_
_entity.id
_entity.type
_entity.pdbx_description
1 polymer ?
#
loop_
_entity_poly.entity_id
_entity_poly.type
_entity_poly.pdbx_seq_one_letter_code
_entity_poly.pdbx_strand_id
1 'polypeptide(L)'
;MSKLRLDVVTIFPEYLDPLRHALLGKAIEQGILSVGVHDLRDWATGNHKSVDAPPLGGGPGMVMKPEVWGPALDDVAEGRPGTSLDTAAAHRNDKLRHDDVHEVPPRPYEGGEDSSKPLLLVPTPAGKPFTQQDAQAWSREEHIVFACGRYEGIDQRVFEDAKKRYRVREVSIGDYVLIGGEVAVLVIAEAVTRVIPGVLGNTESHEDDSFSDGLLEGPSYTKPRVWRGLEAPAVLTSGDHAKVEAWRREQSLKRTREVRPELLEQTPLSDDDRFMLDARDVVSTVEVDGATRIVVKQLRRALKKAGYRDPEITLEGTTLTVAGRTALALDEATRAVEKALPTGAYQSGETKEV
;
A
#
# COMPACT_ATOMS: atom_id res chain seq x y z
N MET A 1 14.24 23.22 9.91
CA MET A 1 13.90 23.25 8.46
C MET A 1 12.93 22.11 8.21
N SER A 2 11.88 22.30 7.40
CA SER A 2 10.96 21.21 7.03
C SER A 2 11.73 20.12 6.29
N LYS A 3 11.33 18.84 6.48
CA LYS A 3 11.97 17.73 5.75
C LYS A 3 11.52 17.68 4.29
N LEU A 4 10.28 18.08 4.00
CA LEU A 4 9.71 18.09 2.65
C LEU A 4 8.99 19.42 2.40
N ARG A 5 9.26 20.05 1.26
CA ARG A 5 8.51 21.18 0.75
C ARG A 5 7.59 20.73 -0.39
N LEU A 6 6.31 21.08 -0.30
CA LEU A 6 5.33 20.91 -1.37
C LEU A 6 4.90 22.30 -1.87
N ASP A 7 5.04 22.55 -3.15
CA ASP A 7 4.45 23.73 -3.81
C ASP A 7 3.38 23.26 -4.80
N VAL A 8 2.23 23.92 -4.81
CA VAL A 8 1.11 23.58 -5.69
C VAL A 8 0.72 24.80 -6.49
N VAL A 9 0.85 24.72 -7.82
CA VAL A 9 0.40 25.75 -8.75
C VAL A 9 -0.96 25.36 -9.30
N THR A 10 -1.98 26.20 -9.06
CA THR A 10 -3.38 25.92 -9.39
C THR A 10 -4.14 27.21 -9.69
N ILE A 11 -5.31 27.14 -10.33
CA ILE A 11 -6.26 28.24 -10.44
C ILE A 11 -7.37 28.21 -9.38
N PHE A 12 -7.32 27.22 -8.48
CA PHE A 12 -8.28 27.04 -7.39
C PHE A 12 -7.56 26.73 -6.06
N PRO A 13 -6.86 27.71 -5.46
CA PRO A 13 -6.11 27.52 -4.22
C PRO A 13 -6.92 26.92 -3.08
N GLU A 14 -8.21 27.22 -2.99
CA GLU A 14 -9.13 26.76 -1.95
C GLU A 14 -9.37 25.23 -1.97
N TYR A 15 -9.11 24.56 -3.09
CA TYR A 15 -9.16 23.10 -3.17
C TYR A 15 -8.14 22.41 -2.27
N LEU A 16 -7.09 23.13 -1.88
CA LEU A 16 -5.98 22.59 -1.08
C LEU A 16 -6.19 22.76 0.43
N ASP A 17 -7.30 23.36 0.86
CA ASP A 17 -7.61 23.52 2.29
C ASP A 17 -7.60 22.20 3.09
N PRO A 18 -8.00 21.03 2.57
CA PRO A 18 -7.87 19.75 3.28
C PRO A 18 -6.46 19.45 3.78
N LEU A 19 -5.39 19.96 3.14
CA LEU A 19 -4.00 19.77 3.57
C LEU A 19 -3.71 20.40 4.95
N ARG A 20 -4.55 21.32 5.42
CA ARG A 20 -4.42 21.97 6.75
C ARG A 20 -4.91 21.11 7.91
N HIS A 21 -5.53 19.97 7.62
CA HIS A 21 -6.26 19.19 8.63
C HIS A 21 -5.59 17.85 8.94
N ALA A 22 -6.03 17.24 10.04
CA ALA A 22 -5.62 15.91 10.47
C ALA A 22 -4.09 15.73 10.55
N LEU A 23 -3.56 14.65 10.00
CA LEU A 23 -2.12 14.33 10.06
C LEU A 23 -1.25 15.29 9.25
N LEU A 24 -1.73 15.75 8.09
CA LEU A 24 -1.01 16.72 7.27
C LEU A 24 -0.85 18.05 8.00
N GLY A 25 -1.93 18.58 8.60
CA GLY A 25 -1.87 19.79 9.40
C GLY A 25 -0.89 19.67 10.57
N LYS A 26 -0.87 18.53 11.27
CA LYS A 26 0.11 18.27 12.32
C LYS A 26 1.55 18.22 11.79
N ALA A 27 1.79 17.59 10.64
CA ALA A 27 3.11 17.54 10.02
C ALA A 27 3.61 18.96 9.65
N ILE A 28 2.70 19.84 9.20
CA ILE A 28 2.99 21.25 8.94
C ILE A 28 3.34 21.97 10.26
N GLU A 29 2.51 21.85 11.29
CA GLU A 29 2.74 22.45 12.61
C GLU A 29 4.06 22.03 13.25
N GLN A 30 4.48 20.79 13.02
CA GLN A 30 5.74 20.22 13.50
C GLN A 30 6.95 20.60 12.63
N GLY A 31 6.74 21.27 11.49
CA GLY A 31 7.81 21.63 10.56
C GLY A 31 8.42 20.44 9.80
N ILE A 32 7.74 19.29 9.77
CA ILE A 32 8.12 18.14 8.96
C ILE A 32 7.77 18.38 7.49
N LEU A 33 6.63 19.04 7.27
CA LEU A 33 6.10 19.41 5.96
C LEU A 33 5.95 20.92 5.88
N SER A 34 6.27 21.52 4.73
CA SER A 34 5.84 22.88 4.40
C SER A 34 5.04 22.85 3.10
N VAL A 35 3.95 23.60 3.03
CA VAL A 35 3.08 23.66 1.85
C VAL A 35 2.89 25.10 1.42
N GLY A 36 3.27 25.40 0.17
CA GLY A 36 3.02 26.65 -0.52
C GLY A 36 1.98 26.46 -1.63
N VAL A 37 0.94 27.30 -1.65
CA VAL A 37 -0.06 27.28 -2.72
C VAL A 37 0.05 28.56 -3.53
N HIS A 38 0.11 28.42 -4.84
CA HIS A 38 0.30 29.50 -5.79
C HIS A 38 -0.93 29.62 -6.70
N ASP A 39 -1.58 30.77 -6.71
CA ASP A 39 -2.61 31.06 -7.73
C ASP A 39 -1.93 31.36 -9.07
N LEU A 40 -2.11 30.49 -10.06
CA LEU A 40 -1.55 30.67 -11.39
C LEU A 40 -1.93 32.01 -12.03
N ARG A 41 -3.07 32.60 -11.63
CA ARG A 41 -3.51 33.90 -12.11
C ARG A 41 -2.60 35.07 -11.72
N ASP A 42 -1.69 34.87 -10.77
CA ASP A 42 -0.71 35.90 -10.41
C ASP A 42 0.28 36.18 -11.53
N TRP A 43 0.49 35.22 -12.42
CA TRP A 43 1.35 35.36 -13.62
C TRP A 43 0.57 35.70 -14.91
N ALA A 44 -0.75 35.74 -14.80
CA ALA A 44 -1.58 36.11 -15.96
C ALA A 44 -1.61 37.62 -16.13
N THR A 45 -1.45 38.06 -17.39
CA THR A 45 -1.49 39.47 -17.78
C THR A 45 -2.85 39.89 -18.34
N GLY A 46 -3.10 41.19 -18.42
CA GLY A 46 -4.35 41.77 -18.92
C GLY A 46 -5.49 41.80 -17.89
N ASN A 47 -6.57 42.52 -18.24
CA ASN A 47 -7.68 42.79 -17.30
C ASN A 47 -8.46 41.55 -16.90
N HIS A 48 -8.46 40.50 -17.72
CA HIS A 48 -9.22 39.27 -17.43
C HIS A 48 -8.38 38.16 -16.81
N LYS A 49 -7.06 38.36 -16.66
CA LYS A 49 -6.13 37.35 -16.12
C LYS A 49 -6.37 35.95 -16.71
N SER A 50 -6.57 35.87 -18.05
CA SER A 50 -6.88 34.60 -18.75
C SER A 50 -5.66 33.69 -18.72
N VAL A 51 -5.86 32.45 -18.25
CA VAL A 51 -4.84 31.39 -18.15
C VAL A 51 -4.92 30.34 -19.27
N ASP A 52 -5.90 30.46 -20.15
CA ASP A 52 -6.27 29.47 -21.17
C ASP A 52 -6.53 30.10 -22.51
N ALA A 53 -6.46 29.30 -23.56
CA ALA A 53 -6.75 29.70 -24.96
C ALA A 53 -7.28 28.48 -25.75
N PRO A 54 -7.97 28.70 -26.88
CA PRO A 54 -8.37 27.62 -27.76
C PRO A 54 -7.17 26.77 -28.24
N PRO A 55 -7.34 25.45 -28.41
CA PRO A 55 -6.26 24.57 -28.83
C PRO A 55 -5.80 24.88 -30.26
N LEU A 56 -4.50 24.79 -30.52
CA LEU A 56 -3.98 24.81 -31.90
C LEU A 56 -4.48 23.59 -32.64
N GLY A 57 -4.92 23.79 -33.87
CA GLY A 57 -5.56 22.77 -34.70
C GLY A 57 -7.08 22.71 -34.56
N GLY A 58 -7.66 23.52 -33.66
CA GLY A 58 -9.10 23.56 -33.40
C GLY A 58 -9.58 22.42 -32.51
N GLY A 59 -10.87 22.34 -32.29
CA GLY A 59 -11.52 21.35 -31.41
C GLY A 59 -12.23 22.02 -30.23
N PRO A 60 -13.04 21.26 -29.48
CA PRO A 60 -13.71 21.78 -28.30
C PRO A 60 -12.71 21.97 -27.15
N GLY A 61 -13.09 22.80 -26.18
CA GLY A 61 -12.35 23.01 -24.95
C GLY A 61 -11.25 24.07 -25.05
N MET A 62 -10.43 24.15 -24.00
CA MET A 62 -9.38 25.16 -23.83
C MET A 62 -8.09 24.47 -23.35
N VAL A 63 -6.95 25.06 -23.66
CA VAL A 63 -5.62 24.61 -23.19
C VAL A 63 -4.98 25.71 -22.39
N MET A 64 -4.38 25.36 -21.26
CA MET A 64 -3.72 26.33 -20.39
C MET A 64 -2.42 26.83 -21.02
N LYS A 65 -2.23 28.14 -20.95
CA LYS A 65 -1.25 28.89 -21.73
C LYS A 65 0.18 28.71 -21.23
N PRO A 66 1.16 28.50 -22.13
CA PRO A 66 2.57 28.38 -21.76
C PRO A 66 3.15 29.71 -21.24
N GLU A 67 2.69 30.88 -21.75
CA GLU A 67 3.16 32.18 -21.27
C GLU A 67 2.75 32.51 -19.84
N VAL A 68 1.83 31.75 -19.24
CA VAL A 68 1.46 31.89 -17.82
C VAL A 68 2.17 30.83 -16.98
N TRP A 69 2.19 29.57 -17.44
CA TRP A 69 2.81 28.47 -16.74
C TRP A 69 4.35 28.54 -16.66
N GLY A 70 5.00 29.00 -17.76
CA GLY A 70 6.45 29.10 -17.80
C GLY A 70 7.01 29.97 -16.66
N PRO A 71 6.62 31.28 -16.61
CA PRO A 71 7.04 32.17 -15.51
C PRO A 71 6.65 31.69 -14.13
N ALA A 72 5.48 31.02 -13.97
CA ALA A 72 5.07 30.46 -12.69
C ALA A 72 6.04 29.38 -12.20
N LEU A 73 6.40 28.44 -13.06
CA LEU A 73 7.33 27.38 -12.72
C LEU A 73 8.77 27.90 -12.54
N ASP A 74 9.17 28.97 -13.26
CA ASP A 74 10.47 29.63 -13.08
C ASP A 74 10.57 30.21 -11.67
N ASP A 75 9.60 31.05 -11.28
CA ASP A 75 9.57 31.68 -9.97
C ASP A 75 9.53 30.67 -8.81
N VAL A 76 8.77 29.57 -8.95
CA VAL A 76 8.69 28.51 -7.96
C VAL A 76 10.03 27.76 -7.83
N ALA A 77 10.72 27.51 -8.95
CA ALA A 77 12.05 26.90 -8.94
C ALA A 77 13.09 27.80 -8.25
N GLU A 78 12.97 29.12 -8.42
CA GLU A 78 13.82 30.13 -7.77
C GLU A 78 13.46 30.38 -6.30
N GLY A 79 12.44 29.69 -5.79
CA GLY A 79 12.06 29.74 -4.37
C GLY A 79 11.04 30.80 -4.02
N ARG A 80 10.28 31.37 -4.98
CA ARG A 80 9.15 32.26 -4.68
C ARG A 80 8.21 31.59 -3.67
N PRO A 81 7.93 32.22 -2.52
CA PRO A 81 7.02 31.63 -1.54
C PRO A 81 5.59 31.70 -2.05
N GLY A 82 4.88 30.57 -1.99
CA GLY A 82 3.42 30.52 -2.15
C GLY A 82 2.71 31.03 -0.90
N THR A 83 1.39 31.14 -0.95
CA THR A 83 0.58 31.33 0.25
C THR A 83 0.78 30.11 1.14
N SER A 84 1.41 30.31 2.30
CA SER A 84 1.69 29.25 3.25
C SER A 84 0.39 28.71 3.83
N LEU A 85 0.26 27.38 3.87
CA LEU A 85 -0.78 26.71 4.60
C LEU A 85 -0.46 26.56 6.10
N ASP A 86 0.70 27.06 6.54
CA ASP A 86 1.07 27.07 7.96
C ASP A 86 0.07 27.88 8.76
N THR A 87 -0.63 27.23 9.66
CA THR A 87 -1.52 27.88 10.63
C THR A 87 -0.75 28.43 11.83
N ALA A 88 0.56 28.54 11.75
CA ALA A 88 1.49 28.86 12.85
C ALA A 88 1.37 30.27 13.45
N ALA A 89 0.27 30.98 13.21
CA ALA A 89 -0.09 32.14 14.01
C ALA A 89 -0.98 31.83 15.23
N ALA A 90 -1.50 30.59 15.36
CA ALA A 90 -2.37 30.20 16.45
C ALA A 90 -1.88 28.88 17.09
N HIS A 91 -1.28 29.00 18.27
CA HIS A 91 -0.96 27.94 19.25
C HIS A 91 0.40 27.24 19.13
N ARG A 92 1.46 27.95 19.51
CA ARG A 92 2.63 27.31 20.13
C ARG A 92 2.21 26.69 21.46
N ASN A 93 1.97 25.39 21.47
CA ASN A 93 2.05 24.59 22.66
C ASN A 93 3.29 23.69 22.54
N ASP A 94 4.36 24.23 23.11
CA ASP A 94 5.66 23.61 23.29
C ASP A 94 5.53 22.46 24.30
N LYS A 95 5.53 21.21 23.84
CA LYS A 95 5.88 19.99 24.59
C LYS A 95 5.65 18.73 23.77
N LEU A 96 6.54 18.45 22.80
CA LEU A 96 6.82 17.08 22.40
C LEU A 96 8.34 16.98 22.24
N ARG A 97 8.96 16.23 23.16
CA ARG A 97 10.39 15.91 23.13
C ARG A 97 10.68 15.00 21.95
N HIS A 98 11.62 15.41 21.14
CA HIS A 98 12.32 14.54 20.19
C HIS A 98 13.19 13.57 21.00
N ASP A 99 12.79 12.33 21.10
CA ASP A 99 13.68 11.23 21.45
C ASP A 99 13.37 10.07 20.50
N ASP A 100 14.44 9.56 19.84
CA ASP A 100 14.52 8.34 19.05
C ASP A 100 13.97 8.36 17.62
N VAL A 101 14.68 9.07 16.75
CA VAL A 101 14.62 8.80 15.30
C VAL A 101 15.77 7.84 14.96
N HIS A 102 15.47 6.57 14.80
CA HIS A 102 16.41 5.66 14.14
C HIS A 102 16.52 6.05 12.67
N GLU A 103 17.70 6.50 12.26
CA GLU A 103 18.03 6.76 10.86
C GLU A 103 18.02 5.42 10.09
N VAL A 104 17.00 5.22 9.28
CA VAL A 104 17.01 4.17 8.25
C VAL A 104 17.82 4.72 7.08
N PRO A 105 18.94 4.08 6.70
CA PRO A 105 19.75 4.56 5.59
C PRO A 105 18.95 4.53 4.28
N PRO A 106 19.02 5.60 3.46
CA PRO A 106 18.31 5.66 2.20
C PRO A 106 18.83 4.56 1.25
N ARG A 107 17.91 3.77 0.67
CA ARG A 107 18.25 2.94 -0.48
C ARG A 107 18.50 3.86 -1.67
N PRO A 108 19.58 3.63 -2.46
CA PRO A 108 19.84 4.47 -3.60
C PRO A 108 18.70 4.38 -4.61
N TYR A 109 18.17 5.53 -5.02
CA TYR A 109 17.27 5.63 -6.16
C TYR A 109 18.09 5.41 -7.43
N GLU A 110 17.84 4.30 -8.12
CA GLU A 110 18.47 4.00 -9.41
C GLU A 110 17.80 4.82 -10.53
N GLY A 111 18.08 6.10 -10.59
CA GLY A 111 17.69 6.98 -11.68
C GLY A 111 18.78 7.98 -11.93
N GLY A 112 19.44 7.89 -13.09
CA GLY A 112 20.53 8.78 -13.52
C GLY A 112 20.08 10.21 -13.83
N GLU A 113 19.11 10.76 -13.10
CA GLU A 113 18.64 12.13 -13.19
C GLU A 113 19.26 12.97 -12.07
N ASP A 114 19.51 14.23 -12.38
CA ASP A 114 20.07 15.20 -11.45
C ASP A 114 19.15 15.40 -10.22
N SER A 115 19.44 14.71 -9.14
CA SER A 115 18.67 14.73 -7.89
C SER A 115 18.66 16.10 -7.21
N SER A 116 19.48 17.05 -7.66
CA SER A 116 19.49 18.42 -7.13
C SER A 116 18.30 19.25 -7.60
N LYS A 117 17.60 18.82 -8.67
CA LYS A 117 16.43 19.51 -9.19
C LYS A 117 15.16 19.09 -8.46
N PRO A 118 14.22 20.02 -8.16
CA PRO A 118 12.91 19.68 -7.62
C PRO A 118 12.15 18.70 -8.51
N LEU A 119 11.29 17.89 -7.91
CA LEU A 119 10.39 16.99 -8.63
C LEU A 119 9.12 17.74 -9.03
N LEU A 120 8.85 17.86 -10.34
CA LEU A 120 7.59 18.42 -10.86
C LEU A 120 6.63 17.28 -11.20
N LEU A 121 5.54 17.20 -10.48
CA LEU A 121 4.45 16.26 -10.72
C LEU A 121 3.32 16.94 -11.49
N VAL A 122 2.93 16.31 -12.58
CA VAL A 122 1.84 16.76 -13.43
C VAL A 122 0.73 15.71 -13.38
N PRO A 123 -0.32 15.93 -12.56
CA PRO A 123 -1.46 15.01 -12.53
C PRO A 123 -2.20 14.98 -13.88
N THR A 124 -2.24 13.81 -14.50
CA THR A 124 -2.93 13.58 -15.79
C THR A 124 -3.35 12.12 -15.91
N PRO A 125 -4.51 11.81 -16.53
CA PRO A 125 -4.90 10.42 -16.80
C PRO A 125 -3.90 9.66 -17.69
N ALA A 126 -3.14 10.37 -18.53
CA ALA A 126 -2.14 9.80 -19.43
C ALA A 126 -0.79 9.50 -18.74
N GLY A 127 -0.64 9.88 -17.47
CA GLY A 127 0.58 9.69 -16.70
C GLY A 127 0.79 8.24 -16.25
N LYS A 128 2.00 7.96 -15.75
CA LYS A 128 2.30 6.67 -15.11
C LYS A 128 1.44 6.50 -13.84
N PRO A 129 0.84 5.33 -13.60
CA PRO A 129 0.09 5.06 -12.38
C PRO A 129 0.94 5.29 -11.12
N PHE A 130 0.42 6.06 -10.18
CA PHE A 130 1.01 6.31 -8.87
C PHE A 130 0.88 5.07 -7.98
N THR A 131 1.95 4.71 -7.30
CA THR A 131 2.02 3.52 -6.44
C THR A 131 2.54 3.87 -5.05
N GLN A 132 2.40 2.94 -4.10
CA GLN A 132 2.99 3.06 -2.77
C GLN A 132 4.52 3.16 -2.83
N GLN A 133 5.16 2.52 -3.80
CA GLN A 133 6.62 2.63 -4.02
C GLN A 133 7.00 4.07 -4.44
N ASP A 134 6.19 4.71 -5.29
CA ASP A 134 6.40 6.11 -5.65
C ASP A 134 6.23 7.01 -4.41
N ALA A 135 5.22 6.77 -3.57
CA ALA A 135 5.04 7.51 -2.33
C ALA A 135 6.26 7.38 -1.40
N GLN A 136 6.79 6.18 -1.22
CA GLN A 136 8.01 5.93 -0.44
C GLN A 136 9.26 6.60 -1.04
N ALA A 137 9.39 6.60 -2.37
CA ALA A 137 10.49 7.29 -3.05
C ALA A 137 10.38 8.81 -2.88
N TRP A 138 9.19 9.37 -3.12
CA TRP A 138 8.95 10.82 -3.07
C TRP A 138 8.93 11.39 -1.64
N SER A 139 8.68 10.58 -0.62
CA SER A 139 8.80 11.02 0.78
C SER A 139 10.22 11.44 1.20
N ARG A 140 11.22 11.09 0.38
CA ARG A 140 12.64 11.42 0.58
C ARG A 140 13.09 12.65 -0.20
N GLU A 141 12.20 13.22 -1.02
CA GLU A 141 12.47 14.44 -1.76
C GLU A 141 12.54 15.65 -0.82
N GLU A 142 13.37 16.60 -1.17
CA GLU A 142 13.41 17.89 -0.45
C GLU A 142 12.32 18.83 -0.95
N HIS A 143 11.99 18.77 -2.25
CA HIS A 143 11.04 19.66 -2.86
C HIS A 143 10.24 18.97 -3.98
N ILE A 144 8.92 18.96 -3.84
CA ILE A 144 7.97 18.50 -4.85
C ILE A 144 7.10 19.69 -5.26
N VAL A 145 6.93 19.88 -6.55
CA VAL A 145 6.05 20.89 -7.15
C VAL A 145 4.95 20.19 -7.91
N PHE A 146 3.71 20.63 -7.76
CA PHE A 146 2.56 20.12 -8.49
C PHE A 146 2.06 21.17 -9.48
N ALA A 147 1.89 20.77 -10.75
CA ALA A 147 1.24 21.57 -11.76
C ALA A 147 -0.19 21.06 -12.01
N CYS A 148 -1.19 21.73 -11.42
CA CYS A 148 -2.59 21.35 -11.53
C CYS A 148 -3.20 21.82 -12.85
N GLY A 149 -3.26 20.94 -13.84
CA GLY A 149 -3.95 21.18 -15.09
C GLY A 149 -5.47 21.24 -14.93
N ARG A 150 -6.10 22.05 -15.75
CA ARG A 150 -7.55 22.16 -15.91
C ARG A 150 -7.89 22.14 -17.40
N TYR A 151 -9.16 22.09 -17.73
CA TYR A 151 -9.66 22.01 -19.11
C TYR A 151 -9.08 20.77 -19.83
N GLU A 152 -8.57 20.92 -21.07
CA GLU A 152 -7.92 19.85 -21.83
C GLU A 152 -6.44 19.67 -21.49
N GLY A 153 -5.95 20.36 -20.46
CA GLY A 153 -4.59 20.23 -19.94
C GLY A 153 -3.73 21.49 -20.14
N ILE A 154 -2.45 21.31 -19.91
CA ILE A 154 -1.42 22.35 -20.00
C ILE A 154 -0.68 22.18 -21.33
N ASP A 155 -0.32 23.27 -22.00
CA ASP A 155 0.46 23.23 -23.23
C ASP A 155 1.75 22.40 -23.04
N GLN A 156 1.97 21.42 -23.91
CA GLN A 156 3.07 20.47 -23.79
C GLN A 156 4.45 21.11 -23.74
N ARG A 157 4.63 22.28 -24.35
CA ARG A 157 5.90 23.03 -24.34
C ARG A 157 6.32 23.47 -22.93
N VAL A 158 5.36 23.64 -22.01
CA VAL A 158 5.64 23.95 -20.61
C VAL A 158 6.48 22.85 -19.97
N PHE A 159 6.13 21.59 -20.21
CA PHE A 159 6.86 20.45 -19.63
C PHE A 159 8.22 20.26 -20.27
N GLU A 160 8.35 20.49 -21.58
CA GLU A 160 9.63 20.43 -22.26
C GLU A 160 10.60 21.50 -21.74
N ASP A 161 10.11 22.71 -21.51
CA ASP A 161 10.92 23.80 -20.96
C ASP A 161 11.26 23.55 -19.48
N ALA A 162 10.28 23.05 -18.69
CA ALA A 162 10.46 22.77 -17.27
C ALA A 162 11.56 21.72 -16.99
N LYS A 163 11.86 20.80 -17.90
CA LYS A 163 12.97 19.83 -17.76
C LYS A 163 14.34 20.46 -17.52
N LYS A 164 14.52 21.73 -17.86
CA LYS A 164 15.75 22.47 -17.58
C LYS A 164 15.96 22.70 -16.07
N ARG A 165 14.86 22.82 -15.29
CA ARG A 165 14.84 23.19 -13.88
C ARG A 165 14.29 22.11 -12.96
N TYR A 166 13.52 21.17 -13.50
CA TYR A 166 12.79 20.15 -12.79
C TYR A 166 13.05 18.74 -13.32
N ARG A 167 12.85 17.75 -12.48
CA ARG A 167 12.59 16.37 -12.89
C ARG A 167 11.08 16.24 -13.11
N VAL A 168 10.63 16.24 -14.35
CA VAL A 168 9.21 16.24 -14.71
C VAL A 168 8.65 14.83 -14.75
N ARG A 169 7.51 14.60 -14.09
CA ARG A 169 6.75 13.34 -14.11
C ARG A 169 5.27 13.61 -14.34
N GLU A 170 4.74 13.01 -15.37
CA GLU A 170 3.29 12.88 -15.56
C GLU A 170 2.80 11.69 -14.74
N VAL A 171 1.77 11.89 -13.91
CA VAL A 171 1.31 10.90 -12.94
C VAL A 171 -0.22 10.75 -12.98
N SER A 172 -0.69 9.50 -12.99
CA SER A 172 -2.11 9.14 -12.90
C SER A 172 -2.42 8.54 -11.54
N ILE A 173 -3.58 8.87 -10.97
CA ILE A 173 -4.08 8.23 -9.75
C ILE A 173 -5.13 7.15 -10.03
N GLY A 174 -5.34 6.78 -11.29
CA GLY A 174 -6.27 5.72 -11.71
C GLY A 174 -6.84 5.95 -13.10
N ASP A 175 -7.50 4.93 -13.63
CA ASP A 175 -8.07 4.91 -14.98
C ASP A 175 -9.42 5.63 -15.06
N TYR A 176 -9.42 6.90 -14.71
CA TYR A 176 -10.57 7.80 -14.79
C TYR A 176 -10.13 9.24 -15.00
N VAL A 177 -11.03 10.06 -15.53
CA VAL A 177 -10.77 11.47 -15.81
C VAL A 177 -11.38 12.34 -14.73
N LEU A 178 -10.57 13.23 -14.14
CA LEU A 178 -11.01 14.26 -13.19
C LEU A 178 -11.16 15.60 -13.89
N ILE A 179 -11.88 16.53 -13.25
CA ILE A 179 -12.07 17.90 -13.76
C ILE A 179 -10.76 18.71 -13.68
N GLY A 180 -9.83 18.33 -12.79
CA GLY A 180 -8.54 19.00 -12.58
C GLY A 180 -7.60 18.22 -11.71
N GLY A 181 -6.36 18.70 -11.57
CA GLY A 181 -5.28 18.02 -10.88
C GLY A 181 -5.34 18.09 -9.35
N GLU A 182 -6.11 19.00 -8.75
CA GLU A 182 -6.05 19.30 -7.32
C GLU A 182 -6.41 18.11 -6.44
N VAL A 183 -7.41 17.31 -6.82
CA VAL A 183 -7.78 16.10 -6.08
C VAL A 183 -6.63 15.06 -6.11
N ALA A 184 -5.95 14.95 -7.23
CA ALA A 184 -4.78 14.08 -7.32
C ALA A 184 -3.64 14.56 -6.43
N VAL A 185 -3.44 15.88 -6.30
CA VAL A 185 -2.49 16.46 -5.33
C VAL A 185 -2.81 16.02 -3.91
N LEU A 186 -4.09 16.09 -3.49
CA LEU A 186 -4.50 15.66 -2.14
C LEU A 186 -4.15 14.19 -1.90
N VAL A 187 -4.47 13.30 -2.85
CA VAL A 187 -4.16 11.86 -2.76
C VAL A 187 -2.67 11.61 -2.65
N ILE A 188 -1.88 12.23 -3.53
CA ILE A 188 -0.43 12.03 -3.57
C ILE A 188 0.25 12.63 -2.34
N ALA A 189 -0.13 13.86 -1.95
CA ALA A 189 0.43 14.53 -0.78
C ALA A 189 0.16 13.74 0.51
N GLU A 190 -1.05 13.18 0.68
CA GLU A 190 -1.40 12.36 1.83
C GLU A 190 -0.58 11.06 1.85
N ALA A 191 -0.51 10.33 0.74
CA ALA A 191 0.23 9.09 0.63
C ALA A 191 1.74 9.28 0.86
N VAL A 192 2.33 10.35 0.31
CA VAL A 192 3.75 10.71 0.49
C VAL A 192 4.03 11.13 1.93
N THR A 193 3.19 12.00 2.50
CA THR A 193 3.42 12.53 3.85
C THR A 193 3.26 11.45 4.91
N ARG A 194 2.31 10.52 4.73
CA ARG A 194 2.07 9.40 5.66
C ARG A 194 3.32 8.55 5.93
N VAL A 195 4.19 8.39 4.94
CA VAL A 195 5.41 7.57 5.05
C VAL A 195 6.66 8.36 5.46
N ILE A 196 6.54 9.66 5.70
CA ILE A 196 7.65 10.46 6.26
C ILE A 196 7.82 10.10 7.75
N PRO A 197 9.05 9.76 8.19
CA PRO A 197 9.31 9.47 9.61
C PRO A 197 8.88 10.62 10.53
N GLY A 198 8.14 10.28 11.59
CA GLY A 198 7.65 11.23 12.59
C GLY A 198 6.26 11.82 12.31
N VAL A 199 5.64 11.54 11.15
CA VAL A 199 4.26 11.96 10.85
C VAL A 199 3.25 11.04 11.55
N LEU A 200 3.46 9.72 11.49
CA LEU A 200 2.68 8.75 12.26
C LEU A 200 3.31 8.57 13.65
N GLY A 201 2.47 8.53 14.68
CA GLY A 201 2.90 8.36 16.06
C GLY A 201 3.47 6.98 16.38
N ASN A 202 3.22 5.98 15.53
CA ASN A 202 3.81 4.65 15.60
C ASN A 202 4.44 4.33 14.24
N THR A 203 5.76 4.18 14.22
CA THR A 203 6.54 3.86 13.01
C THR A 203 6.25 2.46 12.46
N GLU A 204 5.76 1.53 13.29
CA GLU A 204 5.37 0.18 12.87
C GLU A 204 4.02 0.14 12.12
N SER A 205 3.20 1.20 12.24
CA SER A 205 1.85 1.23 11.66
C SER A 205 1.81 1.17 10.13
N HIS A 206 2.90 1.50 9.44
CA HIS A 206 2.96 1.46 7.97
C HIS A 206 3.66 0.21 7.43
N GLU A 207 4.29 -0.61 8.30
CA GLU A 207 4.94 -1.85 7.90
C GLU A 207 3.93 -2.94 7.57
N ASP A 208 2.78 -2.95 8.27
CA ASP A 208 1.66 -3.88 8.07
C ASP A 208 0.61 -3.39 7.06
N ASP A 209 0.79 -2.19 6.46
CA ASP A 209 -0.14 -1.64 5.47
C ASP A 209 -0.07 -2.40 4.14
N SER A 210 -1.18 -2.37 3.38
CA SER A 210 -1.23 -2.89 2.01
C SER A 210 -0.08 -2.36 1.16
N PHE A 211 0.53 -3.21 0.36
CA PHE A 211 1.65 -2.96 -0.54
C PHE A 211 3.03 -2.76 0.12
N SER A 212 3.15 -2.76 1.44
CA SER A 212 4.44 -2.61 2.13
C SER A 212 5.37 -3.80 1.85
N ASP A 213 4.81 -5.01 1.83
CA ASP A 213 5.48 -6.26 1.48
C ASP A 213 5.01 -6.86 0.13
N GLY A 214 4.27 -6.08 -0.66
CA GLY A 214 3.72 -6.47 -1.96
C GLY A 214 2.34 -7.14 -1.90
N LEU A 215 1.75 -7.30 -0.71
CA LEU A 215 0.43 -7.90 -0.52
C LEU A 215 -0.60 -6.88 -0.06
N LEU A 216 -1.88 -7.27 -0.08
CA LEU A 216 -2.95 -6.55 0.60
C LEU A 216 -2.99 -6.95 2.07
N GLU A 217 -3.32 -6.01 2.96
CA GLU A 217 -3.53 -6.29 4.37
C GLU A 217 -4.72 -7.24 4.62
N GLY A 218 -4.65 -8.04 5.69
CA GLY A 218 -5.76 -8.87 6.15
C GLY A 218 -6.87 -8.04 6.80
N PRO A 219 -7.99 -8.69 7.22
CA PRO A 219 -9.09 -8.02 7.92
C PRO A 219 -8.70 -7.66 9.35
N SER A 220 -9.09 -6.46 9.79
CA SER A 220 -8.88 -5.98 11.15
C SER A 220 -10.12 -6.16 12.02
N TYR A 221 -9.91 -6.48 13.31
CA TYR A 221 -10.96 -6.70 14.30
C TYR A 221 -10.68 -5.90 15.57
N THR A 222 -11.76 -5.43 16.22
CA THR A 222 -11.70 -4.74 17.51
C THR A 222 -12.80 -5.23 18.46
N LYS A 223 -12.84 -4.69 19.67
CA LYS A 223 -13.90 -4.97 20.66
C LYS A 223 -15.25 -4.38 20.22
N PRO A 224 -16.37 -5.02 20.56
CA PRO A 224 -16.52 -6.24 21.38
C PRO A 224 -16.18 -7.51 20.58
N ARG A 225 -15.81 -8.61 21.27
CA ARG A 225 -15.51 -9.90 20.64
C ARG A 225 -16.66 -10.45 19.80
N VAL A 226 -17.89 -10.26 20.25
CA VAL A 226 -19.12 -10.65 19.51
C VAL A 226 -19.90 -9.39 19.20
N TRP A 227 -20.18 -9.16 17.93
CA TRP A 227 -21.01 -8.05 17.49
C TRP A 227 -22.13 -8.55 16.57
N ARG A 228 -23.37 -8.37 16.98
CA ARG A 228 -24.59 -8.84 16.27
C ARG A 228 -24.57 -10.33 15.92
N GLY A 229 -24.03 -11.16 16.82
CA GLY A 229 -23.90 -12.60 16.59
C GLY A 229 -22.70 -13.04 15.77
N LEU A 230 -21.90 -12.10 15.26
CA LEU A 230 -20.65 -12.36 14.55
C LEU A 230 -19.48 -12.35 15.55
N GLU A 231 -18.72 -13.42 15.61
CA GLU A 231 -17.54 -13.52 16.47
C GLU A 231 -16.27 -13.09 15.74
N ALA A 232 -15.39 -12.36 16.45
CA ALA A 232 -14.02 -12.18 16.00
C ALA A 232 -13.26 -13.52 16.06
N PRO A 233 -12.32 -13.78 15.13
CA PRO A 233 -11.54 -15.02 15.12
C PRO A 233 -10.87 -15.29 16.46
N ALA A 234 -11.04 -16.52 16.98
CA ALA A 234 -10.55 -16.92 18.30
C ALA A 234 -9.03 -16.79 18.44
N VAL A 235 -8.28 -16.97 17.36
CA VAL A 235 -6.82 -16.83 17.33
C VAL A 235 -6.37 -15.43 17.76
N LEU A 236 -7.13 -14.37 17.43
CA LEU A 236 -6.81 -12.98 17.76
C LEU A 236 -6.89 -12.67 19.27
N THR A 237 -7.54 -13.56 20.03
CA THR A 237 -7.67 -13.44 21.51
C THR A 237 -6.92 -14.54 22.26
N SER A 238 -6.12 -15.35 21.57
CA SER A 238 -5.41 -16.50 22.15
C SER A 238 -4.23 -16.12 23.04
N GLY A 239 -3.67 -14.91 22.88
CA GLY A 239 -2.41 -14.50 23.51
C GLY A 239 -1.15 -15.10 22.86
N ASP A 240 -1.29 -15.93 21.84
CA ASP A 240 -0.19 -16.53 21.08
C ASP A 240 0.14 -15.66 19.88
N HIS A 241 1.11 -14.75 20.05
CA HIS A 241 1.51 -13.78 19.02
C HIS A 241 1.94 -14.45 17.71
N ALA A 242 2.65 -15.58 17.78
CA ALA A 242 3.09 -16.28 16.58
C ALA A 242 1.92 -16.83 15.76
N LYS A 243 0.88 -17.35 16.43
CA LYS A 243 -0.35 -17.79 15.74
C LYS A 243 -1.15 -16.62 15.18
N VAL A 244 -1.19 -15.50 15.88
CA VAL A 244 -1.87 -14.28 15.39
C VAL A 244 -1.18 -13.76 14.14
N GLU A 245 0.15 -13.70 14.13
CA GLU A 245 0.94 -13.27 12.98
C GLU A 245 0.77 -14.20 11.78
N ALA A 246 0.90 -15.52 11.99
CA ALA A 246 0.65 -16.51 10.94
C ALA A 246 -0.77 -16.41 10.36
N TRP A 247 -1.78 -16.19 11.21
CA TRP A 247 -3.17 -15.99 10.77
C TRP A 247 -3.32 -14.71 9.94
N ARG A 248 -2.72 -13.59 10.37
CA ARG A 248 -2.74 -12.32 9.62
C ARG A 248 -2.12 -12.50 8.24
N ARG A 249 -0.94 -13.16 8.20
CA ARG A 249 -0.25 -13.46 6.95
C ARG A 249 -1.12 -14.28 6.01
N GLU A 250 -1.77 -15.32 6.52
CA GLU A 250 -2.69 -16.15 5.75
C GLU A 250 -3.88 -15.36 5.20
N GLN A 251 -4.48 -14.47 6.00
CA GLN A 251 -5.61 -13.64 5.55
C GLN A 251 -5.17 -12.64 4.47
N SER A 252 -3.99 -12.05 4.61
CA SER A 252 -3.36 -11.17 3.63
C SER A 252 -3.17 -11.90 2.29
N LEU A 253 -2.57 -13.08 2.30
CA LEU A 253 -2.37 -13.91 1.11
C LEU A 253 -3.69 -14.29 0.43
N LYS A 254 -4.69 -14.73 1.20
CA LYS A 254 -6.02 -15.09 0.66
C LYS A 254 -6.73 -13.90 0.03
N ARG A 255 -6.73 -12.75 0.70
CA ARG A 255 -7.32 -11.52 0.17
C ARG A 255 -6.61 -11.06 -1.10
N THR A 256 -5.28 -11.12 -1.12
CA THR A 256 -4.50 -10.74 -2.31
C THR A 256 -4.83 -11.64 -3.49
N ARG A 257 -4.92 -12.96 -3.27
CA ARG A 257 -5.31 -13.90 -4.32
C ARG A 257 -6.70 -13.64 -4.89
N GLU A 258 -7.64 -13.25 -4.04
CA GLU A 258 -9.02 -12.99 -4.44
C GLU A 258 -9.19 -11.66 -5.17
N VAL A 259 -8.55 -10.59 -4.69
CA VAL A 259 -8.81 -9.21 -5.12
C VAL A 259 -7.76 -8.70 -6.11
N ARG A 260 -6.49 -9.05 -5.89
CA ARG A 260 -5.33 -8.56 -6.67
C ARG A 260 -4.33 -9.69 -6.94
N PRO A 261 -4.72 -10.74 -7.70
CA PRO A 261 -3.88 -11.92 -7.92
C PRO A 261 -2.54 -11.59 -8.58
N GLU A 262 -2.47 -10.54 -9.39
CA GLU A 262 -1.24 -10.10 -10.04
C GLU A 262 -0.13 -9.66 -9.05
N LEU A 263 -0.50 -9.26 -7.84
CA LEU A 263 0.48 -8.93 -6.80
C LEU A 263 1.22 -10.16 -6.30
N LEU A 264 0.56 -11.33 -6.27
CA LEU A 264 1.22 -12.58 -5.89
C LEU A 264 2.29 -13.01 -6.89
N GLU A 265 2.09 -12.69 -8.18
CA GLU A 265 3.07 -12.99 -9.23
C GLU A 265 4.35 -12.15 -9.09
N GLN A 266 4.22 -10.95 -8.50
CA GLN A 266 5.31 -9.98 -8.31
C GLN A 266 6.00 -10.10 -6.95
N THR A 267 5.35 -10.79 -5.99
CA THR A 267 5.83 -10.89 -4.61
C THR A 267 6.61 -12.20 -4.41
N PRO A 268 7.82 -12.17 -3.85
CA PRO A 268 8.55 -13.40 -3.51
C PRO A 268 7.86 -14.11 -2.35
N LEU A 269 7.18 -15.21 -2.65
CA LEU A 269 6.49 -16.04 -1.68
C LEU A 269 7.42 -17.10 -1.08
N SER A 270 7.40 -17.25 0.24
CA SER A 270 8.05 -18.35 0.96
C SER A 270 7.32 -19.68 0.72
N ASP A 271 7.96 -20.79 1.09
CA ASP A 271 7.29 -22.11 1.05
C ASP A 271 6.11 -22.16 2.02
N ASP A 272 6.18 -21.44 3.13
CA ASP A 272 5.07 -21.31 4.08
C ASP A 272 3.91 -20.51 3.47
N ASP A 273 4.18 -19.43 2.75
CA ASP A 273 3.14 -18.65 2.05
C ASP A 273 2.42 -19.50 1.00
N ARG A 274 3.17 -20.26 0.21
CA ARG A 274 2.61 -21.20 -0.78
C ARG A 274 1.74 -22.25 -0.12
N PHE A 275 2.24 -22.81 1.00
CA PHE A 275 1.43 -23.74 1.78
C PHE A 275 0.14 -23.08 2.29
N MET A 276 0.20 -21.85 2.84
CA MET A 276 -0.98 -21.13 3.34
C MET A 276 -2.03 -20.87 2.26
N LEU A 277 -1.58 -20.58 1.03
CA LEU A 277 -2.46 -20.36 -0.11
C LEU A 277 -3.19 -21.63 -0.55
N ASP A 278 -2.51 -22.76 -0.58
CA ASP A 278 -3.03 -24.00 -1.16
C ASP A 278 -3.61 -24.97 -0.11
N ALA A 279 -3.26 -24.78 1.16
CA ALA A 279 -3.68 -25.66 2.23
C ALA A 279 -5.16 -25.51 2.58
N ARG A 280 -5.76 -26.65 2.83
CA ARG A 280 -7.14 -26.85 3.28
C ARG A 280 -7.17 -27.72 4.54
N ASP A 281 -8.19 -27.52 5.35
CA ASP A 281 -8.47 -28.41 6.48
C ASP A 281 -9.14 -29.67 5.94
N VAL A 282 -8.60 -30.83 6.31
CA VAL A 282 -9.06 -32.11 5.83
C VAL A 282 -9.26 -33.09 6.98
N VAL A 283 -10.22 -33.99 6.79
CA VAL A 283 -10.41 -35.16 7.64
C VAL A 283 -10.32 -36.40 6.78
N SER A 284 -9.32 -37.26 7.04
CA SER A 284 -9.17 -38.57 6.43
C SER A 284 -9.70 -39.61 7.39
N THR A 285 -10.68 -40.41 6.94
CA THR A 285 -11.23 -41.56 7.67
C THR A 285 -10.76 -42.84 6.99
N VAL A 286 -10.08 -43.69 7.71
CA VAL A 286 -9.44 -44.88 7.17
C VAL A 286 -9.79 -46.08 8.02
N GLU A 287 -10.27 -47.15 7.41
CA GLU A 287 -10.43 -48.44 8.07
C GLU A 287 -9.08 -49.20 8.08
N VAL A 288 -8.73 -49.70 9.25
CA VAL A 288 -7.45 -50.38 9.49
C VAL A 288 -7.66 -51.79 10.02
N ASP A 289 -6.73 -52.65 9.72
CA ASP A 289 -6.74 -54.01 10.30
C ASP A 289 -6.56 -53.94 11.83
N GLY A 290 -7.53 -54.48 12.55
CA GLY A 290 -7.56 -54.46 14.03
C GLY A 290 -6.44 -55.28 14.69
N ALA A 291 -5.75 -56.12 13.95
CA ALA A 291 -4.59 -56.88 14.44
C ALA A 291 -3.28 -56.06 14.40
N THR A 292 -3.26 -54.95 13.62
CA THR A 292 -2.05 -54.16 13.42
C THR A 292 -1.90 -53.08 14.48
N ARG A 293 -0.75 -53.12 15.20
CA ARG A 293 -0.42 -52.12 16.20
C ARG A 293 -0.04 -50.79 15.55
N ILE A 294 -0.90 -49.75 15.65
CA ILE A 294 -0.63 -48.40 15.18
C ILE A 294 0.09 -47.60 16.26
N VAL A 295 1.26 -47.05 15.92
CA VAL A 295 2.01 -46.14 16.80
C VAL A 295 1.75 -44.71 16.38
N VAL A 296 0.81 -44.02 17.03
CA VAL A 296 0.35 -42.66 16.69
C VAL A 296 1.50 -41.65 16.55
N LYS A 297 2.56 -41.77 17.37
CA LYS A 297 3.73 -40.88 17.27
C LYS A 297 4.49 -41.06 15.93
N GLN A 298 4.62 -42.29 15.45
CA GLN A 298 5.29 -42.58 14.17
C GLN A 298 4.43 -42.15 13.01
N LEU A 299 3.12 -42.41 13.07
CA LEU A 299 2.15 -41.99 12.08
C LEU A 299 2.12 -40.44 11.95
N ARG A 300 2.04 -39.73 13.07
CA ARG A 300 2.09 -38.25 13.08
C ARG A 300 3.37 -37.72 12.44
N ARG A 301 4.51 -38.35 12.71
CA ARG A 301 5.78 -37.95 12.10
C ARG A 301 5.81 -38.20 10.58
N ALA A 302 5.27 -39.32 10.15
CA ALA A 302 5.17 -39.67 8.72
C ALA A 302 4.24 -38.71 7.96
N LEU A 303 3.08 -38.37 8.54
CA LEU A 303 2.12 -37.43 7.97
C LEU A 303 2.71 -36.02 7.89
N LYS A 304 3.41 -35.54 8.91
CA LYS A 304 4.14 -34.26 8.84
C LYS A 304 5.16 -34.26 7.69
N LYS A 305 5.88 -35.35 7.50
CA LYS A 305 6.82 -35.49 6.38
C LYS A 305 6.13 -35.57 5.00
N ALA A 306 4.89 -36.05 4.99
CA ALA A 306 4.07 -36.14 3.77
C ALA A 306 3.35 -34.83 3.42
N GLY A 307 3.45 -33.76 4.24
CA GLY A 307 2.86 -32.46 3.97
C GLY A 307 1.63 -32.07 4.81
N TYR A 308 1.33 -32.87 5.85
CA TYR A 308 0.32 -32.47 6.84
C TYR A 308 0.94 -31.52 7.89
N ARG A 309 0.25 -30.46 8.24
CA ARG A 309 0.56 -29.62 9.41
C ARG A 309 -0.35 -29.99 10.56
N ASP A 310 0.26 -30.18 11.73
CA ASP A 310 -0.37 -30.48 13.01
C ASP A 310 -1.47 -31.56 12.96
N PRO A 311 -1.19 -32.74 12.39
CA PRO A 311 -2.18 -33.80 12.26
C PRO A 311 -2.63 -34.31 13.63
N GLU A 312 -3.95 -34.27 13.86
CA GLU A 312 -4.62 -34.89 14.98
C GLU A 312 -5.06 -36.29 14.57
N ILE A 313 -4.78 -37.28 15.40
CA ILE A 313 -4.98 -38.68 15.07
C ILE A 313 -5.77 -39.33 16.16
N THR A 314 -6.93 -39.88 15.83
CA THR A 314 -7.77 -40.68 16.73
C THR A 314 -7.99 -42.06 16.15
N LEU A 315 -8.10 -43.09 16.99
CA LEU A 315 -8.37 -44.45 16.60
C LEU A 315 -9.48 -44.99 17.48
N GLU A 316 -10.61 -45.34 16.87
CA GLU A 316 -11.78 -45.91 17.53
C GLU A 316 -12.14 -47.26 16.87
N GLY A 317 -11.86 -48.34 17.58
CA GLY A 317 -12.00 -49.69 17.00
C GLY A 317 -11.04 -49.91 15.84
N THR A 318 -11.57 -50.09 14.66
CA THR A 318 -10.82 -50.21 13.40
C THR A 318 -10.82 -48.92 12.57
N THR A 319 -11.49 -47.88 13.03
CA THR A 319 -11.58 -46.61 12.33
C THR A 319 -10.52 -45.65 12.79
N LEU A 320 -9.59 -45.28 11.91
CA LEU A 320 -8.58 -44.26 12.13
C LEU A 320 -9.03 -42.94 11.50
N THR A 321 -9.07 -41.89 12.31
CA THR A 321 -9.36 -40.54 11.82
C THR A 321 -8.11 -39.67 11.94
N VAL A 322 -7.74 -39.02 10.83
CA VAL A 322 -6.64 -38.05 10.75
C VAL A 322 -7.24 -36.72 10.34
N ALA A 323 -7.31 -35.77 11.27
CA ALA A 323 -7.65 -34.39 10.99
C ALA A 323 -6.38 -33.55 10.89
N GLY A 324 -6.33 -32.59 9.95
CA GLY A 324 -5.16 -31.73 9.82
C GLY A 324 -5.23 -30.87 8.57
N ARG A 325 -4.23 -30.01 8.44
CA ARG A 325 -4.13 -29.08 7.34
C ARG A 325 -3.08 -29.55 6.33
N THR A 326 -3.44 -29.57 5.03
CA THR A 326 -2.53 -30.01 3.98
C THR A 326 -2.80 -29.30 2.64
N ALA A 327 -1.75 -29.09 1.85
CA ALA A 327 -1.84 -28.60 0.47
C ALA A 327 -2.02 -29.76 -0.55
N LEU A 328 -2.01 -31.03 -0.11
CA LEU A 328 -2.22 -32.17 -0.97
C LEU A 328 -3.65 -32.18 -1.53
N ALA A 329 -3.83 -32.71 -2.75
CA ALA A 329 -5.16 -33.04 -3.26
C ALA A 329 -5.80 -34.14 -2.37
N LEU A 330 -7.15 -34.21 -2.35
CA LEU A 330 -7.84 -35.11 -1.42
C LEU A 330 -7.46 -36.60 -1.59
N ASP A 331 -7.28 -37.03 -2.83
CA ASP A 331 -6.81 -38.38 -3.15
C ASP A 331 -5.34 -38.62 -2.75
N GLU A 332 -4.49 -37.60 -2.87
CA GLU A 332 -3.11 -37.66 -2.41
C GLU A 332 -3.03 -37.66 -0.88
N ALA A 333 -3.91 -36.89 -0.21
CA ALA A 333 -4.02 -36.89 1.24
C ALA A 333 -4.43 -38.29 1.76
N THR A 334 -5.38 -38.97 1.12
CA THR A 334 -5.75 -40.35 1.43
C THR A 334 -4.55 -41.30 1.25
N ARG A 335 -3.86 -41.19 0.12
CA ARG A 335 -2.64 -42.01 -0.15
C ARG A 335 -1.50 -41.71 0.82
N ALA A 336 -1.41 -40.49 1.31
CA ALA A 336 -0.41 -40.13 2.31
C ALA A 336 -0.68 -40.80 3.67
N VAL A 337 -1.96 -40.91 4.08
CA VAL A 337 -2.37 -41.67 5.26
C VAL A 337 -2.09 -43.16 5.09
N GLU A 338 -2.47 -43.73 3.95
CA GLU A 338 -2.19 -45.15 3.60
C GLU A 338 -0.69 -45.46 3.71
N LYS A 339 0.17 -44.69 3.05
CA LYS A 339 1.62 -44.87 3.07
C LYS A 339 2.27 -44.67 4.45
N ALA A 340 1.63 -43.88 5.30
CA ALA A 340 2.12 -43.60 6.66
C ALA A 340 1.77 -44.73 7.65
N LEU A 341 0.83 -45.63 7.29
CA LEU A 341 0.44 -46.77 8.10
C LEU A 341 1.45 -47.93 7.93
N PRO A 342 1.50 -48.88 8.90
CA PRO A 342 2.24 -50.12 8.75
C PRO A 342 1.77 -50.93 7.54
N THR A 343 2.68 -51.64 6.90
CA THR A 343 2.37 -52.50 5.74
C THR A 343 1.24 -53.47 6.05
N GLY A 344 0.20 -53.47 5.21
CA GLY A 344 -0.98 -54.33 5.36
C GLY A 344 -2.05 -53.83 6.36
N ALA A 345 -1.83 -52.72 7.02
CA ALA A 345 -2.78 -52.14 7.99
C ALA A 345 -3.97 -51.44 7.30
N TYR A 346 -3.76 -50.88 6.12
CA TYR A 346 -4.81 -50.13 5.40
C TYR A 346 -5.79 -51.06 4.72
N GLN A 347 -7.08 -50.86 4.91
CA GLN A 347 -8.16 -51.59 4.25
C GLN A 347 -8.93 -50.70 3.26
N SER A 348 -9.38 -49.53 3.71
CA SER A 348 -10.07 -48.56 2.87
C SER A 348 -10.01 -47.17 3.52
N GLY A 349 -10.26 -46.11 2.76
CA GLY A 349 -10.33 -44.79 3.33
C GLY A 349 -10.70 -43.69 2.33
N GLU A 350 -11.13 -42.56 2.87
CA GLU A 350 -11.44 -41.35 2.11
C GLU A 350 -10.96 -40.12 2.87
N THR A 351 -10.71 -39.07 2.13
CA THR A 351 -10.42 -37.72 2.70
C THR A 351 -11.43 -36.75 2.19
N LYS A 352 -11.92 -35.90 3.10
CA LYS A 352 -12.87 -34.81 2.81
C LYS A 352 -12.29 -33.50 3.31
N GLU A 353 -12.59 -32.42 2.59
CA GLU A 353 -12.37 -31.06 3.07
C GLU A 353 -13.45 -30.70 4.10
N VAL A 354 -13.11 -29.97 5.16
CA VAL A 354 -13.97 -29.64 6.28
C VAL A 354 -14.13 -28.12 6.43
#